data_b144cf67c1e2b48c3e576322a3305c5e
#
_entry.id   b144cf67c1e2b48c3e576322a3305c5e
#
_cell.length_a   1.000
_cell.length_b   1.000
_cell.length_c   1.000
_cell.angle_alpha   90.00
_cell.angle_beta   90.00
_cell.angle_gamma   90.00
#
_symmetry.space_group_name_H-M   'P 1'
#
loop_
_entity.id
_entity.type
_entity.pdbx_description
1 polymer ?
#
loop_
_entity_poly.entity_id
_entity_poly.type
_entity_poly.pdbx_seq_one_letter_code
_entity_poly.pdbx_strand_id
1 'polypeptide(L)'
;MAIFAALLATNSAPWIPMALANPVVPDQGKLGPKIEEARNGMTVVNINTPNDKGLSHNQYNAFNVDEKGLILNNANRPVNTELAGYIMGNPNLVGPTANTILNEVTGTSSTSMNGALEVAGNKAHVIVANPNGISVNNGTFINASSATLTTGNPIINNGSVTGYNVQQGVITVGEKGLNASKTARTDMLAEAVKLNGKVWAQDAQVVTGKNDISVDATGKVTNTHKTGESSQVGLDVATIGGMYANSMYLVGTNDGFGVN
;
A
#
# COMPACT_ATOMS: atom_id res chain seq x y z
N MET A 1 34.76 -57.31 -31.01
CA MET A 1 34.55 -56.61 -29.76
C MET A 1 34.38 -55.12 -30.10
N ALA A 2 33.14 -54.68 -30.26
CA ALA A 2 32.82 -53.31 -30.68
C ALA A 2 32.40 -52.52 -29.43
N ILE A 3 33.13 -51.43 -29.14
CA ILE A 3 32.90 -50.52 -28.02
C ILE A 3 31.95 -49.40 -28.53
N PHE A 4 30.70 -49.40 -28.03
CA PHE A 4 29.78 -48.28 -28.23
C PHE A 4 30.09 -47.17 -27.20
N ALA A 5 30.53 -46.03 -27.67
CA ALA A 5 30.62 -44.83 -26.87
C ALA A 5 29.24 -44.12 -26.93
N ALA A 6 28.52 -44.05 -25.79
CA ALA A 6 27.32 -43.26 -25.69
C ALA A 6 27.69 -41.78 -25.40
N LEU A 7 27.35 -40.89 -26.33
CA LEU A 7 27.49 -39.46 -26.20
C LEU A 7 26.32 -38.94 -25.40
N LEU A 8 26.53 -38.58 -24.11
CA LEU A 8 25.56 -37.87 -23.29
C LEU A 8 25.51 -36.40 -23.70
N ALA A 9 24.50 -36.04 -24.47
CA ALA A 9 24.19 -34.62 -24.73
C ALA A 9 23.58 -33.99 -23.47
N THR A 10 24.31 -33.17 -22.76
CA THR A 10 23.78 -32.35 -21.69
C THR A 10 23.01 -31.17 -22.31
N ASN A 11 21.69 -31.29 -22.35
CA ASN A 11 20.79 -30.19 -22.66
C ASN A 11 20.81 -29.17 -21.47
N SER A 12 21.76 -28.27 -21.45
CA SER A 12 21.67 -27.07 -20.63
C SER A 12 20.74 -26.09 -21.32
N ALA A 13 19.47 -26.06 -20.93
CA ALA A 13 18.59 -24.98 -21.31
C ALA A 13 19.21 -23.65 -20.85
N PRO A 14 19.27 -22.62 -21.71
CA PRO A 14 19.79 -21.33 -21.29
C PRO A 14 18.89 -20.79 -20.17
N TRP A 15 19.51 -20.41 -19.06
CA TRP A 15 18.83 -19.64 -18.02
C TRP A 15 18.41 -18.30 -18.66
N ILE A 16 17.13 -18.19 -19.02
CA ILE A 16 16.53 -16.91 -19.35
C ILE A 16 16.29 -16.25 -18.01
N PRO A 17 16.96 -15.12 -17.67
CA PRO A 17 16.62 -14.39 -16.46
C PRO A 17 15.16 -13.98 -16.62
N MET A 18 14.26 -14.49 -15.74
CA MET A 18 12.94 -13.91 -15.60
C MET A 18 13.18 -12.43 -15.26
N ALA A 19 12.84 -11.55 -16.20
CA ALA A 19 12.77 -10.14 -15.90
C ALA A 19 11.85 -10.02 -14.68
N LEU A 20 12.39 -9.60 -13.54
CA LEU A 20 11.60 -9.28 -12.37
C LEU A 20 10.59 -8.24 -12.84
N ALA A 21 9.31 -8.61 -12.83
CA ALA A 21 8.25 -7.68 -13.16
C ALA A 21 8.43 -6.46 -12.26
N ASN A 22 8.45 -5.26 -12.86
CA ASN A 22 8.55 -4.03 -12.09
C ASN A 22 7.44 -4.07 -11.02
N PRO A 23 7.75 -3.94 -9.73
CA PRO A 23 6.77 -4.04 -8.66
C PRO A 23 5.67 -2.95 -8.79
N VAL A 24 5.95 -1.87 -9.53
CA VAL A 24 5.04 -0.77 -9.77
C VAL A 24 4.81 -0.60 -11.27
N VAL A 25 3.55 -0.74 -11.69
CA VAL A 25 3.12 -0.54 -13.08
C VAL A 25 2.08 0.58 -13.11
N PRO A 26 2.43 1.79 -13.59
CA PRO A 26 1.48 2.88 -13.72
C PRO A 26 0.30 2.51 -14.62
N ASP A 27 -0.87 3.09 -14.34
CA ASP A 27 -1.99 3.07 -15.27
C ASP A 27 -1.62 3.85 -16.54
N GLN A 28 -2.20 3.44 -17.69
CA GLN A 28 -1.96 4.11 -18.99
C GLN A 28 -2.73 5.43 -19.13
N GLY A 29 -3.59 5.76 -18.17
CA GLY A 29 -4.37 6.99 -18.12
C GLY A 29 -3.56 8.20 -17.65
N LYS A 30 -4.23 9.35 -17.53
CA LYS A 30 -3.61 10.64 -17.14
C LYS A 30 -3.10 10.65 -15.70
N LEU A 31 -3.56 9.72 -14.85
CA LEU A 31 -3.18 9.63 -13.43
C LEU A 31 -2.09 8.60 -13.18
N GLY A 32 -1.54 7.96 -14.21
CA GLY A 32 -0.36 7.10 -14.10
C GLY A 32 0.88 7.94 -13.79
N PRO A 33 1.55 7.75 -12.64
CA PRO A 33 2.75 8.50 -12.28
C PRO A 33 3.97 8.02 -13.07
N LYS A 34 5.00 8.86 -13.13
CA LYS A 34 6.28 8.49 -13.72
C LYS A 34 7.12 7.70 -12.72
N ILE A 35 7.66 6.57 -13.17
CA ILE A 35 8.58 5.73 -12.38
C ILE A 35 10.00 5.97 -12.85
N GLU A 36 10.92 6.11 -11.89
CA GLU A 36 12.36 6.25 -12.12
C GLU A 36 13.13 5.32 -11.17
N GLU A 37 14.39 5.13 -11.42
CA GLU A 37 15.31 4.44 -10.53
C GLU A 37 16.33 5.42 -9.96
N ALA A 38 16.56 5.36 -8.65
CA ALA A 38 17.68 6.02 -8.02
C ALA A 38 19.02 5.31 -8.34
N ARG A 39 20.14 5.93 -8.01
CA ARG A 39 21.47 5.40 -8.33
C ARG A 39 21.76 4.01 -7.76
N ASN A 40 21.10 3.63 -6.67
CA ASN A 40 21.23 2.33 -6.02
C ASN A 40 20.21 1.30 -6.53
N GLY A 41 19.46 1.61 -7.61
CA GLY A 41 18.41 0.75 -8.16
C GLY A 41 17.10 0.76 -7.36
N MET A 42 16.91 1.74 -6.44
CA MET A 42 15.66 1.93 -5.71
C MET A 42 14.59 2.52 -6.63
N THR A 43 13.41 1.93 -6.62
CA THR A 43 12.27 2.45 -7.37
C THR A 43 11.76 3.74 -6.75
N VAL A 44 11.65 4.78 -7.58
CA VAL A 44 11.16 6.11 -7.21
C VAL A 44 9.92 6.43 -8.04
N VAL A 45 8.82 6.67 -7.38
CA VAL A 45 7.57 7.16 -7.98
C VAL A 45 7.56 8.67 -7.90
N ASN A 46 7.69 9.36 -9.02
CA ASN A 46 7.41 10.79 -9.09
C ASN A 46 5.90 10.99 -9.10
N ILE A 47 5.34 11.23 -7.91
CA ILE A 47 3.89 11.40 -7.74
C ILE A 47 3.33 12.51 -8.64
N ASN A 48 2.07 12.42 -9.00
CA ASN A 48 1.38 13.45 -9.79
C ASN A 48 1.28 14.76 -9.01
N THR A 49 1.22 15.88 -9.76
CA THR A 49 1.00 17.21 -9.19
C THR A 49 -0.24 17.19 -8.28
N PRO A 50 -0.12 17.60 -7.01
CA PRO A 50 -1.28 17.69 -6.14
C PRO A 50 -2.23 18.79 -6.63
N ASN A 51 -3.52 18.58 -6.41
CA ASN A 51 -4.52 19.61 -6.65
C ASN A 51 -4.51 20.70 -5.57
N ASP A 52 -5.39 21.69 -5.65
CA ASP A 52 -5.50 22.82 -4.71
C ASP A 52 -5.84 22.40 -3.27
N LYS A 53 -6.28 21.18 -3.05
CA LYS A 53 -6.52 20.58 -1.72
C LYS A 53 -5.34 19.76 -1.20
N GLY A 54 -4.24 19.70 -1.98
CA GLY A 54 -3.04 18.95 -1.63
C GLY A 54 -3.15 17.44 -1.85
N LEU A 55 -4.12 16.97 -2.65
CA LEU A 55 -4.26 15.57 -3.04
C LEU A 55 -3.46 15.28 -4.30
N SER A 56 -2.45 14.44 -4.21
CA SER A 56 -1.81 13.78 -5.35
C SER A 56 -2.49 12.43 -5.59
N HIS A 57 -3.23 12.32 -6.69
CA HIS A 57 -3.91 11.09 -7.08
C HIS A 57 -3.08 10.35 -8.13
N ASN A 58 -2.69 9.12 -7.82
CA ASN A 58 -1.83 8.26 -8.63
C ASN A 58 -2.54 6.94 -8.88
N GLN A 59 -2.66 6.53 -10.15
CA GLN A 59 -3.31 5.29 -10.55
C GLN A 59 -2.32 4.28 -11.11
N TYR A 60 -2.54 3.00 -10.80
CA TYR A 60 -1.63 1.92 -11.16
C TYR A 60 -2.39 0.69 -11.63
N ASN A 61 -1.84 0.00 -12.63
CA ASN A 61 -2.25 -1.36 -12.95
C ASN A 61 -1.75 -2.36 -11.88
N ALA A 62 -0.56 -2.12 -11.31
CA ALA A 62 -0.04 -2.86 -10.17
C ALA A 62 0.79 -1.95 -9.27
N PHE A 63 0.60 -2.06 -7.96
CA PHE A 63 1.36 -1.33 -6.94
C PHE A 63 1.86 -2.30 -5.88
N ASN A 64 3.14 -2.62 -5.92
CA ASN A 64 3.79 -3.50 -4.96
C ASN A 64 5.03 -2.82 -4.36
N VAL A 65 5.33 -3.15 -3.12
CA VAL A 65 6.54 -2.74 -2.42
C VAL A 65 7.35 -3.99 -2.16
N ASP A 66 8.47 -4.17 -2.84
CA ASP A 66 9.35 -5.31 -2.64
C ASP A 66 10.20 -5.18 -1.36
N GLU A 67 11.08 -6.14 -1.10
CA GLU A 67 11.93 -6.13 0.11
C GLU A 67 12.93 -4.96 0.13
N LYS A 68 13.27 -4.39 -1.01
CA LYS A 68 14.13 -3.19 -1.10
C LYS A 68 13.39 -1.94 -0.64
N GLY A 69 12.07 -1.91 -0.85
CA GLY A 69 11.21 -0.77 -0.57
C GLY A 69 10.81 0.02 -1.82
N LEU A 70 10.15 1.14 -1.60
CA LEU A 70 9.63 2.04 -2.62
C LEU A 70 9.64 3.48 -2.10
N ILE A 71 10.01 4.44 -2.96
CA ILE A 71 9.98 5.87 -2.62
C ILE A 71 8.85 6.56 -3.38
N LEU A 72 7.97 7.26 -2.64
CA LEU A 72 7.02 8.24 -3.19
C LEU A 72 7.69 9.61 -3.12
N ASN A 73 8.09 10.16 -4.27
CA ASN A 73 8.82 11.41 -4.34
C ASN A 73 7.89 12.62 -4.19
N ASN A 74 7.75 13.10 -2.94
CA ASN A 74 7.00 14.29 -2.55
C ASN A 74 7.94 15.48 -2.26
N ALA A 75 9.04 15.57 -2.97
CA ALA A 75 10.04 16.64 -2.83
C ALA A 75 10.07 17.52 -4.07
N ASN A 76 9.92 18.84 -3.92
CA ASN A 76 10.04 19.81 -5.01
C ASN A 76 11.48 20.30 -5.23
N ARG A 77 12.44 19.76 -4.49
CA ARG A 77 13.89 20.01 -4.58
C ARG A 77 14.66 18.74 -4.19
N PRO A 78 15.95 18.64 -4.53
CA PRO A 78 16.75 17.49 -4.14
C PRO A 78 16.73 17.27 -2.62
N VAL A 79 16.63 16.00 -2.19
CA VAL A 79 16.48 15.63 -0.78
C VAL A 79 17.20 14.30 -0.48
N ASN A 80 17.60 14.11 0.77
CA ASN A 80 18.07 12.82 1.28
C ASN A 80 16.89 11.94 1.71
N THR A 81 16.96 10.66 1.34
CA THR A 81 16.02 9.59 1.69
C THR A 81 16.74 8.51 2.49
N GLU A 82 16.01 7.74 3.29
CA GLU A 82 16.59 6.61 4.03
C GLU A 82 16.92 5.45 3.07
N LEU A 83 16.08 5.20 2.05
CA LEU A 83 16.21 4.05 1.14
C LEU A 83 17.22 4.27 0.00
N ALA A 84 17.36 5.50 -0.50
CA ALA A 84 18.19 5.76 -1.69
C ALA A 84 19.28 6.82 -1.49
N GLY A 85 19.40 7.39 -0.29
CA GLY A 85 20.24 8.56 -0.07
C GLY A 85 19.73 9.76 -0.86
N TYR A 86 20.61 10.47 -1.55
CA TYR A 86 20.25 11.69 -2.25
C TYR A 86 19.52 11.42 -3.58
N ILE A 87 18.30 11.97 -3.71
CA ILE A 87 17.52 11.92 -4.95
C ILE A 87 17.16 13.34 -5.41
N MET A 88 16.85 13.46 -6.71
CA MET A 88 16.38 14.71 -7.30
C MET A 88 14.94 15.02 -6.89
N GLY A 89 14.58 16.30 -6.90
CA GLY A 89 13.18 16.70 -6.74
C GLY A 89 12.30 16.14 -7.83
N ASN A 90 11.04 15.89 -7.50
CA ASN A 90 10.02 15.43 -8.43
C ASN A 90 9.72 16.53 -9.47
N PRO A 91 9.93 16.28 -10.77
CA PRO A 91 9.71 17.29 -11.82
C PRO A 91 8.23 17.73 -11.95
N ASN A 92 7.29 16.92 -11.43
CA ASN A 92 5.88 17.28 -11.43
C ASN A 92 5.54 18.31 -10.31
N LEU A 93 6.42 18.54 -9.33
CA LEU A 93 6.18 19.41 -8.18
C LEU A 93 6.84 20.78 -8.37
N VAL A 94 6.32 21.56 -9.30
CA VAL A 94 6.79 22.95 -9.53
C VAL A 94 6.30 23.92 -8.42
N GLY A 95 5.28 23.51 -7.65
CA GLY A 95 4.65 24.28 -6.58
C GLY A 95 4.65 23.53 -5.24
N PRO A 96 3.51 23.54 -4.52
CA PRO A 96 3.39 22.86 -3.24
C PRO A 96 3.51 21.34 -3.37
N THR A 97 3.98 20.71 -2.30
CA THR A 97 4.02 19.25 -2.16
C THR A 97 2.65 18.71 -1.71
N ALA A 98 2.43 17.42 -1.88
CA ALA A 98 1.18 16.78 -1.47
C ALA A 98 1.06 16.68 0.07
N ASN A 99 -0.17 16.90 0.57
CA ASN A 99 -0.56 16.57 1.94
C ASN A 99 -1.10 15.14 2.02
N THR A 100 -1.72 14.67 0.92
CA THR A 100 -2.25 13.30 0.77
C THR A 100 -1.77 12.73 -0.55
N ILE A 101 -1.21 11.51 -0.49
CA ILE A 101 -0.79 10.74 -1.66
C ILE A 101 -1.70 9.52 -1.75
N LEU A 102 -2.62 9.54 -2.70
CA LEU A 102 -3.50 8.43 -3.00
C LEU A 102 -2.84 7.55 -4.08
N ASN A 103 -2.56 6.31 -3.72
CA ASN A 103 -2.11 5.27 -4.64
C ASN A 103 -3.28 4.30 -4.85
N GLU A 104 -3.96 4.44 -5.97
CA GLU A 104 -5.13 3.65 -6.34
C GLU A 104 -4.76 2.60 -7.39
N VAL A 105 -5.05 1.33 -7.10
CA VAL A 105 -4.87 0.24 -8.06
C VAL A 105 -6.15 0.05 -8.86
N THR A 106 -6.07 0.28 -10.16
CA THR A 106 -7.15 0.11 -11.15
C THR A 106 -7.08 -1.23 -11.88
N GLY A 107 -5.95 -1.94 -11.75
CA GLY A 107 -5.77 -3.28 -12.30
C GLY A 107 -6.45 -4.37 -11.45
N THR A 108 -6.19 -5.62 -11.81
CA THR A 108 -6.88 -6.79 -11.21
C THR A 108 -6.04 -7.58 -10.21
N SER A 109 -4.76 -7.21 -10.03
CA SER A 109 -3.86 -7.90 -9.11
C SER A 109 -3.91 -7.26 -7.72
N SER A 110 -3.79 -8.09 -6.67
CA SER A 110 -3.63 -7.59 -5.29
C SER A 110 -2.28 -6.88 -5.11
N THR A 111 -2.21 -6.04 -4.09
CA THR A 111 -0.97 -5.36 -3.66
C THR A 111 -0.21 -6.23 -2.65
N SER A 112 1.11 -6.32 -2.81
CA SER A 112 2.02 -6.87 -1.80
C SER A 112 2.96 -5.79 -1.28
N MET A 113 3.10 -5.70 0.07
CA MET A 113 3.99 -4.77 0.76
C MET A 113 4.97 -5.57 1.61
N ASN A 114 6.17 -5.81 1.09
CA ASN A 114 7.20 -6.65 1.70
C ASN A 114 8.41 -5.83 2.20
N GLY A 115 8.31 -4.51 2.18
CA GLY A 115 9.38 -3.59 2.54
C GLY A 115 8.86 -2.22 2.95
N ALA A 116 9.78 -1.26 3.02
CA ALA A 116 9.48 0.11 3.42
C ALA A 116 8.86 0.93 2.28
N LEU A 117 7.81 1.69 2.60
CA LEU A 117 7.27 2.73 1.74
C LEU A 117 7.66 4.11 2.30
N GLU A 118 8.60 4.78 1.62
CA GLU A 118 9.13 6.07 2.05
C GLU A 118 8.50 7.23 1.28
N VAL A 119 8.13 8.28 2.01
CA VAL A 119 7.77 9.58 1.42
C VAL A 119 8.99 10.47 1.42
N ALA A 120 9.55 10.78 0.25
CA ALA A 120 10.65 11.71 0.14
C ALA A 120 10.16 13.16 0.31
N GLY A 121 10.92 14.00 1.01
CA GLY A 121 10.60 15.41 1.22
C GLY A 121 9.58 15.64 2.33
N ASN A 122 8.50 16.36 2.03
CA ASN A 122 7.49 16.69 3.03
C ASN A 122 6.62 15.47 3.36
N LYS A 123 6.31 15.29 4.66
CA LYS A 123 5.39 14.25 5.14
C LYS A 123 4.03 14.37 4.46
N ALA A 124 3.42 13.23 4.18
CA ALA A 124 2.06 13.16 3.66
C ALA A 124 1.30 11.98 4.26
N HIS A 125 -0.03 12.06 4.24
CA HIS A 125 -0.89 10.91 4.44
C HIS A 125 -0.78 9.99 3.22
N VAL A 126 -0.36 8.75 3.42
CA VAL A 126 -0.23 7.75 2.36
C VAL A 126 -1.45 6.84 2.36
N ILE A 127 -2.15 6.79 1.24
CA ILE A 127 -3.28 5.89 1.02
C ILE A 127 -2.87 4.86 -0.04
N VAL A 128 -3.06 3.58 0.27
CA VAL A 128 -2.98 2.47 -0.70
C VAL A 128 -4.36 1.85 -0.79
N ALA A 129 -5.00 2.02 -1.94
CA ALA A 129 -6.36 1.53 -2.20
C ALA A 129 -6.32 0.45 -3.30
N ASN A 130 -6.71 -0.77 -2.94
CA ASN A 130 -6.77 -1.88 -3.89
C ASN A 130 -7.94 -2.83 -3.58
N PRO A 131 -9.03 -2.80 -4.36
CA PRO A 131 -10.20 -3.65 -4.13
C PRO A 131 -9.92 -5.16 -4.28
N ASN A 132 -8.79 -5.53 -4.90
CA ASN A 132 -8.40 -6.94 -5.05
C ASN A 132 -7.67 -7.52 -3.83
N GLY A 133 -7.43 -6.68 -2.81
CA GLY A 133 -6.76 -7.08 -1.57
C GLY A 133 -5.35 -6.52 -1.41
N ILE A 134 -4.87 -6.53 -0.16
CA ILE A 134 -3.55 -6.05 0.22
C ILE A 134 -2.91 -7.08 1.16
N SER A 135 -1.70 -7.52 0.82
CA SER A 135 -0.88 -8.37 1.69
C SER A 135 0.32 -7.57 2.19
N VAL A 136 0.52 -7.55 3.51
CA VAL A 136 1.66 -6.89 4.15
C VAL A 136 2.50 -7.94 4.87
N ASN A 137 3.79 -8.02 4.55
CA ASN A 137 4.69 -8.96 5.23
C ASN A 137 6.09 -8.35 5.35
N ASN A 138 6.38 -7.70 6.47
CA ASN A 138 7.52 -6.81 6.73
C ASN A 138 7.30 -5.38 6.24
N GLY A 139 6.03 -4.92 6.23
CA GLY A 139 5.71 -3.55 5.83
C GLY A 139 6.16 -2.51 6.88
N THR A 140 6.63 -1.36 6.42
CA THR A 140 6.83 -0.17 7.26
C THR A 140 6.64 1.10 6.46
N PHE A 141 6.39 2.22 7.16
CA PHE A 141 6.25 3.55 6.57
C PHE A 141 7.37 4.47 7.07
N ILE A 142 8.04 5.14 6.15
CA ILE A 142 9.09 6.13 6.45
C ILE A 142 8.56 7.51 6.05
N ASN A 143 8.64 8.47 6.96
CA ASN A 143 8.24 9.85 6.73
C ASN A 143 6.76 10.04 6.27
N ALA A 144 5.88 9.07 6.54
CA ALA A 144 4.44 9.24 6.37
C ALA A 144 3.83 9.90 7.63
N SER A 145 2.90 10.85 7.45
CA SER A 145 2.16 11.44 8.58
C SER A 145 1.13 10.46 9.14
N SER A 146 0.43 9.78 8.26
CA SER A 146 -0.49 8.68 8.53
C SER A 146 -0.51 7.72 7.35
N ALA A 147 -1.07 6.53 7.55
CA ALA A 147 -1.18 5.52 6.51
C ALA A 147 -2.58 4.89 6.51
N THR A 148 -3.18 4.76 5.33
CA THR A 148 -4.45 4.04 5.15
C THR A 148 -4.25 2.92 4.12
N LEU A 149 -4.49 1.70 4.53
CA LEU A 149 -4.60 0.53 3.67
C LEU A 149 -6.09 0.22 3.51
N THR A 150 -6.59 0.18 2.27
CA THR A 150 -8.02 -0.07 2.05
C THR A 150 -8.29 -0.93 0.83
N THR A 151 -9.30 -1.78 0.95
CA THR A 151 -9.89 -2.48 -0.21
C THR A 151 -11.09 -1.74 -0.77
N GLY A 152 -11.41 -0.56 -0.23
CA GLY A 152 -12.46 0.31 -0.74
C GLY A 152 -11.99 1.16 -1.92
N ASN A 153 -12.92 1.40 -2.85
CA ASN A 153 -12.73 2.40 -3.88
C ASN A 153 -12.79 3.80 -3.25
N PRO A 154 -11.80 4.67 -3.49
CA PRO A 154 -11.78 6.02 -2.92
C PRO A 154 -12.96 6.87 -3.44
N ILE A 155 -13.59 7.61 -2.55
CA ILE A 155 -14.61 8.61 -2.87
C ILE A 155 -13.95 9.99 -2.79
N ILE A 156 -13.85 10.67 -3.94
CA ILE A 156 -13.22 11.99 -4.03
C ILE A 156 -14.30 13.03 -4.29
N ASN A 157 -14.44 13.98 -3.37
CA ASN A 157 -15.36 15.11 -3.50
C ASN A 157 -14.59 16.42 -3.31
N ASN A 158 -14.85 17.40 -4.18
CA ASN A 158 -14.21 18.71 -4.12
C ASN A 158 -12.68 18.65 -3.99
N GLY A 159 -12.05 17.67 -4.67
CA GLY A 159 -10.60 17.50 -4.70
C GLY A 159 -9.98 16.86 -3.44
N SER A 160 -10.78 16.33 -2.52
CA SER A 160 -10.30 15.61 -1.33
C SER A 160 -10.91 14.21 -1.26
N VAL A 161 -10.17 13.26 -0.66
CA VAL A 161 -10.73 11.95 -0.31
C VAL A 161 -11.68 12.14 0.86
N THR A 162 -12.95 11.83 0.68
CA THR A 162 -14.01 11.98 1.67
C THR A 162 -14.55 10.66 2.21
N GLY A 163 -14.10 9.54 1.62
CA GLY A 163 -14.53 8.22 2.06
C GLY A 163 -14.04 7.11 1.16
N TYR A 164 -14.55 5.92 1.45
CA TYR A 164 -14.23 4.68 0.73
C TYR A 164 -15.48 3.81 0.62
N ASN A 165 -15.73 3.25 -0.56
CA ASN A 165 -16.74 2.23 -0.76
C ASN A 165 -16.09 0.85 -0.73
N VAL A 166 -16.22 0.14 0.38
CA VAL A 166 -15.69 -1.22 0.59
C VAL A 166 -16.74 -2.24 0.24
N GLN A 167 -16.52 -3.06 -0.78
CA GLN A 167 -17.45 -4.10 -1.22
C GLN A 167 -16.84 -5.50 -1.22
N GLN A 168 -15.50 -5.57 -1.21
CA GLN A 168 -14.75 -6.80 -1.28
C GLN A 168 -13.32 -6.63 -0.78
N GLY A 169 -12.58 -7.73 -0.74
CA GLY A 169 -11.13 -7.75 -0.55
C GLY A 169 -10.72 -7.92 0.91
N VAL A 170 -9.55 -8.49 1.08
CA VAL A 170 -8.96 -8.80 2.37
C VAL A 170 -7.63 -8.07 2.54
N ILE A 171 -7.40 -7.48 3.71
CA ILE A 171 -6.07 -7.06 4.14
C ILE A 171 -5.48 -8.19 4.98
N THR A 172 -4.33 -8.73 4.56
CA THR A 172 -3.63 -9.77 5.32
C THR A 172 -2.29 -9.25 5.81
N VAL A 173 -2.04 -9.33 7.10
CA VAL A 173 -0.74 -9.07 7.69
C VAL A 173 -0.06 -10.42 7.95
N GLY A 174 1.00 -10.71 7.22
CA GLY A 174 1.78 -11.94 7.31
C GLY A 174 2.68 -11.97 8.56
N GLU A 175 3.40 -13.06 8.77
CA GLU A 175 4.17 -13.36 10.00
C GLU A 175 5.22 -12.29 10.35
N LYS A 176 5.84 -11.66 9.33
CA LYS A 176 6.82 -10.58 9.55
C LYS A 176 6.19 -9.24 9.96
N GLY A 177 4.85 -9.13 9.91
CA GLY A 177 4.08 -8.03 10.46
C GLY A 177 4.08 -6.73 9.65
N LEU A 178 3.51 -5.71 10.30
CA LEU A 178 3.48 -4.30 9.88
C LEU A 178 4.00 -3.42 11.01
N ASN A 179 5.07 -2.68 10.76
CA ASN A 179 5.56 -1.68 11.71
C ASN A 179 5.23 -0.26 11.22
N ALA A 180 4.15 0.29 11.73
CA ALA A 180 3.70 1.66 11.49
C ALA A 180 3.84 2.56 12.75
N SER A 181 4.70 2.19 13.69
CA SER A 181 4.89 2.92 14.95
C SER A 181 5.43 4.35 14.79
N LYS A 182 5.95 4.70 13.62
CA LYS A 182 6.42 6.05 13.29
C LYS A 182 5.35 6.93 12.61
N THR A 183 4.19 6.37 12.26
CA THR A 183 3.04 7.12 11.73
C THR A 183 2.07 7.49 12.86
N ALA A 184 1.47 8.68 12.82
CA ALA A 184 0.53 9.11 13.86
C ALA A 184 -0.73 8.22 13.90
N ARG A 185 -1.19 7.74 12.73
CA ARG A 185 -2.35 6.86 12.62
C ARG A 185 -2.17 5.86 11.48
N THR A 186 -2.68 4.64 11.69
CA THR A 186 -2.72 3.59 10.66
C THR A 186 -4.13 3.03 10.58
N ASP A 187 -4.71 3.08 9.38
CA ASP A 187 -6.06 2.62 9.11
C ASP A 187 -6.02 1.37 8.23
N MET A 188 -6.84 0.36 8.57
CA MET A 188 -7.10 -0.83 7.77
C MET A 188 -8.61 -0.92 7.52
N LEU A 189 -9.05 -0.62 6.30
CA LEU A 189 -10.45 -0.50 5.92
C LEU A 189 -10.74 -1.52 4.81
N ALA A 190 -11.37 -2.66 5.15
CA ALA A 190 -11.55 -3.77 4.22
C ALA A 190 -12.81 -4.58 4.51
N GLU A 191 -13.23 -5.45 3.57
CA GLU A 191 -14.28 -6.43 3.88
C GLU A 191 -13.85 -7.36 5.01
N ALA A 192 -12.58 -7.78 5.03
CA ALA A 192 -11.99 -8.56 6.13
C ALA A 192 -10.52 -8.19 6.36
N VAL A 193 -10.06 -8.37 7.60
CA VAL A 193 -8.65 -8.18 8.00
C VAL A 193 -8.16 -9.45 8.68
N LYS A 194 -7.01 -9.99 8.23
CA LYS A 194 -6.37 -11.18 8.79
C LYS A 194 -5.00 -10.81 9.35
N LEU A 195 -4.77 -11.07 10.64
CA LEU A 195 -3.53 -10.76 11.32
C LEU A 195 -2.81 -12.05 11.68
N ASN A 196 -1.92 -12.52 10.81
CA ASN A 196 -1.03 -13.65 11.06
C ASN A 196 0.28 -13.21 11.73
N GLY A 197 0.56 -11.92 11.78
CA GLY A 197 1.72 -11.30 12.41
C GLY A 197 1.33 -10.06 13.21
N LYS A 198 2.33 -9.40 13.77
CA LYS A 198 2.13 -8.24 14.65
C LYS A 198 1.95 -6.95 13.84
N VAL A 199 1.03 -6.10 14.29
CA VAL A 199 0.87 -4.72 13.82
C VAL A 199 1.26 -3.77 14.94
N TRP A 200 2.23 -2.91 14.67
CA TRP A 200 2.66 -1.84 15.59
C TRP A 200 2.21 -0.50 15.03
N ALA A 201 1.42 0.25 15.79
CA ALA A 201 0.93 1.58 15.39
C ALA A 201 0.95 2.54 16.60
N GLN A 202 0.81 3.86 16.38
CA GLN A 202 0.47 4.79 17.44
C GLN A 202 -1.03 4.75 17.68
N ASP A 203 -1.82 5.17 16.70
CA ASP A 203 -3.27 5.00 16.69
C ASP A 203 -3.65 4.04 15.56
N ALA A 204 -4.53 3.10 15.82
CA ALA A 204 -5.02 2.14 14.85
C ALA A 204 -6.53 2.26 14.66
N GLN A 205 -6.98 2.32 13.41
CA GLN A 205 -8.40 2.20 13.05
C GLN A 205 -8.59 0.97 12.16
N VAL A 206 -9.49 0.09 12.53
CA VAL A 206 -9.85 -1.08 11.71
C VAL A 206 -11.36 -1.06 11.51
N VAL A 207 -11.77 -1.03 10.25
CA VAL A 207 -13.18 -1.15 9.86
C VAL A 207 -13.32 -2.32 8.92
N THR A 208 -14.19 -3.25 9.26
CA THR A 208 -14.45 -4.46 8.47
C THR A 208 -15.90 -4.57 8.06
N GLY A 209 -16.14 -5.24 6.93
CA GLY A 209 -17.46 -5.43 6.32
C GLY A 209 -17.63 -4.67 5.01
N LYS A 210 -18.77 -4.91 4.36
CA LYS A 210 -19.18 -4.14 3.18
C LYS A 210 -19.79 -2.82 3.64
N ASN A 211 -19.06 -1.73 3.42
CA ASN A 211 -19.37 -0.43 4.01
C ASN A 211 -19.12 0.73 3.07
N ASP A 212 -19.93 1.76 3.21
CA ASP A 212 -19.58 3.13 2.87
C ASP A 212 -18.96 3.80 4.11
N ILE A 213 -17.68 4.16 4.00
CA ILE A 213 -16.91 4.74 5.09
C ILE A 213 -16.66 6.21 4.76
N SER A 214 -17.06 7.10 5.69
CA SER A 214 -16.77 8.53 5.59
C SER A 214 -15.53 8.89 6.42
N VAL A 215 -14.72 9.81 5.91
CA VAL A 215 -13.56 10.33 6.61
C VAL A 215 -13.57 11.86 6.65
N ASP A 216 -12.93 12.42 7.67
CA ASP A 216 -12.69 13.85 7.78
C ASP A 216 -11.49 14.31 6.92
N ALA A 217 -11.18 15.62 6.97
CA ALA A 217 -10.07 16.20 6.23
C ALA A 217 -8.67 15.64 6.61
N THR A 218 -8.55 14.98 7.77
CA THR A 218 -7.31 14.31 8.22
C THR A 218 -7.26 12.86 7.80
N GLY A 219 -8.34 12.35 7.14
CA GLY A 219 -8.52 10.96 6.75
C GLY A 219 -8.99 10.05 7.90
N LYS A 220 -9.36 10.60 9.07
CA LYS A 220 -9.92 9.83 10.19
C LYS A 220 -11.35 9.42 9.88
N VAL A 221 -11.69 8.15 10.15
CA VAL A 221 -13.05 7.62 10.00
C VAL A 221 -14.01 8.37 10.92
N THR A 222 -15.09 8.89 10.36
CA THR A 222 -16.14 9.62 11.07
C THR A 222 -17.48 8.89 11.09
N ASN A 223 -17.74 8.09 10.04
CA ASN A 223 -18.95 7.30 9.94
C ASN A 223 -18.69 6.01 9.13
N THR A 224 -19.44 4.97 9.47
CA THR A 224 -19.45 3.68 8.77
C THR A 224 -20.89 3.25 8.57
N HIS A 225 -21.30 3.08 7.32
CA HIS A 225 -22.62 2.63 6.93
C HIS A 225 -22.55 1.28 6.22
N LYS A 226 -23.17 0.25 6.81
CA LYS A 226 -23.23 -1.10 6.22
C LYS A 226 -24.02 -1.05 4.90
N THR A 227 -23.41 -1.58 3.82
CA THR A 227 -24.02 -1.59 2.47
C THR A 227 -24.39 -2.99 1.98
N GLY A 228 -23.97 -4.03 2.69
CA GLY A 228 -24.26 -5.41 2.32
C GLY A 228 -23.81 -6.42 3.36
N GLU A 229 -24.22 -7.67 3.15
CA GLU A 229 -23.79 -8.79 3.97
C GLU A 229 -22.42 -9.30 3.49
N SER A 230 -21.60 -9.76 4.43
CA SER A 230 -20.32 -10.41 4.16
C SER A 230 -20.31 -11.77 4.86
N SER A 231 -19.88 -12.81 4.14
CA SER A 231 -19.63 -14.14 4.70
C SER A 231 -18.25 -14.27 5.32
N GLN A 232 -17.43 -13.22 5.25
CA GLN A 232 -16.06 -13.22 5.79
C GLN A 232 -16.09 -12.91 7.29
N VAL A 233 -15.21 -13.57 8.06
CA VAL A 233 -14.88 -13.13 9.42
C VAL A 233 -14.24 -11.75 9.31
N GLY A 234 -14.80 -10.75 9.98
CA GLY A 234 -14.36 -9.36 9.83
C GLY A 234 -12.90 -9.17 10.24
N LEU A 235 -12.58 -9.57 11.48
CA LEU A 235 -11.21 -9.51 12.00
C LEU A 235 -10.82 -10.91 12.50
N ASP A 236 -9.82 -11.49 11.86
CA ASP A 236 -9.23 -12.79 12.20
C ASP A 236 -7.80 -12.58 12.70
N VAL A 237 -7.52 -13.01 13.93
CA VAL A 237 -6.21 -12.85 14.59
C VAL A 237 -5.65 -14.23 14.93
N ALA A 238 -4.59 -14.63 14.23
CA ALA A 238 -3.89 -15.88 14.52
C ALA A 238 -3.17 -15.83 15.87
N THR A 239 -2.79 -17.00 16.39
CA THR A 239 -2.14 -17.15 17.72
C THR A 239 -0.89 -16.28 17.89
N ILE A 240 -0.12 -16.03 16.84
CA ILE A 240 1.07 -15.16 16.86
C ILE A 240 0.80 -13.74 16.36
N GLY A 241 -0.42 -13.48 15.86
CA GLY A 241 -0.85 -12.17 15.41
C GLY A 241 -1.22 -11.25 16.55
N GLY A 242 -1.48 -10.00 16.24
CA GLY A 242 -1.97 -9.02 17.19
C GLY A 242 -1.73 -7.59 16.78
N MET A 243 -2.47 -6.67 17.37
CA MET A 243 -2.27 -5.24 17.21
C MET A 243 -1.80 -4.61 18.52
N TYR A 244 -0.82 -3.74 18.41
CA TYR A 244 -0.23 -2.99 19.51
C TYR A 244 -0.27 -1.51 19.16
N ALA A 245 -1.14 -0.76 19.81
CA ALA A 245 -1.30 0.66 19.59
C ALA A 245 -1.64 1.39 20.90
N ASN A 246 -1.38 2.71 20.95
CA ASN A 246 -1.78 3.56 22.08
C ASN A 246 -3.32 3.70 22.14
N SER A 247 -3.95 3.78 20.97
CA SER A 247 -5.40 3.73 20.83
C SER A 247 -5.83 2.83 19.68
N MET A 248 -6.96 2.14 19.84
CA MET A 248 -7.54 1.28 18.81
C MET A 248 -9.03 1.58 18.66
N TYR A 249 -9.45 1.83 17.42
CA TYR A 249 -10.85 1.95 17.02
C TYR A 249 -11.19 0.79 16.09
N LEU A 250 -12.06 -0.11 16.58
CA LEU A 250 -12.43 -1.33 15.86
C LEU A 250 -13.93 -1.28 15.56
N VAL A 251 -14.31 -1.37 14.31
CA VAL A 251 -15.68 -1.46 13.84
C VAL A 251 -15.84 -2.65 12.91
N GLY A 252 -16.70 -3.57 13.25
CA GLY A 252 -17.12 -4.66 12.38
C GLY A 252 -18.60 -4.55 12.09
N THR A 253 -18.97 -4.59 10.83
CA THR A 253 -20.36 -4.62 10.38
C THR A 253 -20.76 -6.00 9.83
N ASN A 254 -19.82 -6.95 9.80
CA ASN A 254 -20.07 -8.34 9.45
C ASN A 254 -20.81 -9.06 10.58
N ASP A 255 -21.60 -10.07 10.25
CA ASP A 255 -22.15 -10.99 11.22
C ASP A 255 -21.02 -11.92 11.72
N GLY A 256 -20.60 -11.71 12.97
CA GLY A 256 -19.56 -12.49 13.62
C GLY A 256 -18.21 -11.76 13.72
N PHE A 257 -17.99 -11.11 14.86
CA PHE A 257 -16.65 -10.78 15.34
C PHE A 257 -16.04 -12.06 15.94
N GLY A 258 -15.18 -12.72 15.18
CA GLY A 258 -14.37 -13.82 15.69
C GLY A 258 -12.99 -13.28 16.05
N VAL A 259 -12.68 -13.14 17.35
CA VAL A 259 -11.32 -13.15 17.84
C VAL A 259 -11.06 -14.58 18.27
N ASN A 260 -10.35 -15.35 17.47
CA ASN A 260 -9.89 -16.68 17.83
C ASN A 260 -8.51 -16.61 18.44
#